data_30690a15d5f1be2aa5d0f03f32bf9c65
#
_entry.id   30690a15d5f1be2aa5d0f03f32bf9c65
#
_cell.length_a   1.000
_cell.length_b   1.000
_cell.length_c   1.000
_cell.angle_alpha   90.00
_cell.angle_beta   90.00
_cell.angle_gamma   90.00
#
_symmetry.space_group_name_H-M   'P 1'
#
loop_
_entity.id
_entity.type
_entity.pdbx_description
1 polymer ?
#
loop_
_entity_poly.entity_id
_entity_poly.type
_entity_poly.pdbx_seq_one_letter_code
_entity_poly.pdbx_strand_id
1 'polypeptide(L)'
;MIEMTDAGLLAEATVWAATNPECANQAFNINNGDLFRWQEMWPKIAAFFGMDVAPPLPMSLDVAMADKESVWDELVEEHQLARTPYSDVSSWGFGDFVFGWDYDFFADGSKARRFGFHRHVDTEAMFLDIFANLQARKIIP
;
A
#
# COMPACT_ATOMS: atom_id res chain seq x y z
N MET A 1 12.13 -5.67 -7.50
CA MET A 1 11.66 -4.29 -7.23
C MET A 1 10.19 -4.20 -7.54
N ILE A 2 9.49 -3.31 -6.87
CA ILE A 2 8.04 -3.11 -7.04
C ILE A 2 7.73 -1.61 -7.05
N GLU A 3 6.66 -1.22 -7.72
CA GLU A 3 6.07 0.12 -7.65
C GLU A 3 4.69 0.08 -7.00
N MET A 4 4.24 1.25 -6.59
CA MET A 4 2.88 1.47 -6.08
C MET A 4 2.25 2.67 -6.79
N THR A 5 0.94 2.77 -6.66
CA THR A 5 0.19 3.93 -7.11
C THR A 5 -0.67 4.44 -5.96
N ASP A 6 -0.41 5.66 -5.54
CA ASP A 6 -1.25 6.38 -4.58
C ASP A 6 -2.63 6.65 -5.20
N ALA A 7 -3.69 6.44 -4.41
CA ALA A 7 -5.06 6.61 -4.90
C ALA A 7 -5.38 8.09 -5.23
N GLY A 8 -4.82 9.04 -4.49
CA GLY A 8 -4.94 10.46 -4.76
C GLY A 8 -4.23 10.86 -6.05
N LEU A 9 -3.00 10.34 -6.25
CA LEU A 9 -2.26 10.53 -7.49
C LEU A 9 -3.03 9.98 -8.71
N LEU A 10 -3.63 8.79 -8.57
CA LEU A 10 -4.43 8.20 -9.64
C LEU A 10 -5.69 9.05 -9.93
N ALA A 11 -6.34 9.59 -8.90
CA ALA A 11 -7.47 10.50 -9.06
C ALA A 11 -7.05 11.79 -9.79
N GLU A 12 -5.93 12.41 -9.39
CA GLU A 12 -5.38 13.59 -10.08
C GLU A 12 -5.08 13.28 -11.55
N ALA A 13 -4.43 12.15 -11.84
CA ALA A 13 -4.13 11.72 -13.20
C ALA A 13 -5.39 11.48 -14.04
N THR A 14 -6.44 10.95 -13.42
CA THR A 14 -7.74 10.75 -14.08
C THR A 14 -8.37 12.09 -14.48
N VAL A 15 -8.38 13.07 -13.58
CA VAL A 15 -8.88 14.42 -13.88
C VAL A 15 -8.02 15.09 -14.97
N TRP A 16 -6.68 15.02 -14.84
CA TRP A 16 -5.76 15.54 -15.85
C TRP A 16 -6.02 14.92 -17.23
N ALA A 17 -6.17 13.61 -17.34
CA ALA A 17 -6.41 12.94 -18.60
C ALA A 17 -7.79 13.30 -19.20
N ALA A 18 -8.80 13.47 -18.36
CA ALA A 18 -10.15 13.83 -18.79
C ALA A 18 -10.27 15.29 -19.26
N THR A 19 -9.43 16.18 -18.76
CA THR A 19 -9.49 17.63 -19.05
C THR A 19 -8.45 18.09 -20.07
N ASN A 20 -7.49 17.24 -20.46
CA ASN A 20 -6.48 17.56 -21.46
C ASN A 20 -6.85 16.94 -22.83
N PRO A 21 -7.17 17.75 -23.86
CA PRO A 21 -7.54 17.23 -25.16
C PRO A 21 -6.49 16.33 -25.82
N GLU A 22 -5.19 16.53 -25.53
CA GLU A 22 -4.11 15.70 -26.07
C GLU A 22 -4.15 14.28 -25.51
N CYS A 23 -4.81 14.06 -24.38
CA CYS A 23 -4.98 12.75 -23.77
C CYS A 23 -6.13 11.93 -24.40
N ALA A 24 -6.90 12.50 -25.33
CA ALA A 24 -8.00 11.79 -25.97
C ALA A 24 -7.54 10.51 -26.65
N ASN A 25 -8.23 9.40 -26.37
CA ASN A 25 -7.93 8.07 -26.90
C ASN A 25 -6.50 7.56 -26.58
N GLN A 26 -5.91 8.05 -25.48
CA GLN A 26 -4.61 7.60 -25.00
C GLN A 26 -4.77 6.71 -23.77
N ALA A 27 -3.89 5.71 -23.64
CA ALA A 27 -3.71 4.92 -22.42
C ALA A 27 -2.40 5.35 -21.74
N PHE A 28 -2.42 5.45 -20.42
CA PHE A 28 -1.27 5.83 -19.59
C PHE A 28 -1.07 4.84 -18.46
N ASN A 29 0.20 4.52 -18.15
CA ASN A 29 0.57 3.94 -16.87
C ASN A 29 0.77 5.09 -15.89
N ILE A 30 0.15 4.98 -14.72
CA ILE A 30 0.30 5.93 -13.61
C ILE A 30 0.87 5.18 -12.43
N ASN A 31 1.95 5.67 -11.89
CA ASN A 31 2.64 5.15 -10.71
C ASN A 31 3.21 6.29 -9.89
N ASN A 32 3.65 6.02 -8.66
CA ASN A 32 4.21 7.02 -7.76
C ASN A 32 5.47 7.69 -8.32
N GLY A 33 6.23 6.97 -9.15
CA GLY A 33 7.45 7.49 -9.80
C GLY A 33 8.74 7.01 -9.16
N ASP A 34 8.66 6.29 -8.05
CA ASP A 34 9.76 5.60 -7.38
C ASP A 34 9.59 4.08 -7.41
N LEU A 35 10.62 3.37 -6.99
CA LEU A 35 10.66 1.91 -6.87
C LEU A 35 11.20 1.55 -5.49
N PHE A 36 10.69 0.48 -4.90
CA PHE A 36 11.19 -0.01 -3.63
C PHE A 36 11.31 -1.54 -3.60
N ARG A 37 11.92 -2.08 -2.54
CA ARG A 37 11.90 -3.49 -2.18
C ARG A 37 11.24 -3.66 -0.83
N TRP A 38 10.44 -4.70 -0.66
CA TRP A 38 9.86 -5.01 0.65
C TRP A 38 10.91 -5.18 1.74
N GLN A 39 12.10 -5.72 1.38
CA GLN A 39 13.22 -5.85 2.31
C GLN A 39 13.70 -4.50 2.88
N GLU A 40 13.55 -3.40 2.12
CA GLU A 40 13.92 -2.04 2.53
C GLU A 40 12.74 -1.30 3.19
N MET A 41 11.53 -1.57 2.71
CA MET A 41 10.31 -0.92 3.22
C MET A 41 9.87 -1.50 4.57
N TRP A 42 9.98 -2.81 4.76
CA TRP A 42 9.51 -3.49 5.97
C TRP A 42 10.13 -2.97 7.27
N PRO A 43 11.46 -2.72 7.35
CA PRO A 43 12.04 -2.07 8.53
C PRO A 43 11.47 -0.69 8.85
N LYS A 44 11.10 0.09 7.85
CA LYS A 44 10.53 1.43 8.03
C LYS A 44 9.10 1.35 8.56
N ILE A 45 8.31 0.41 8.02
CA ILE A 45 6.96 0.12 8.53
C ILE A 45 7.04 -0.37 9.99
N ALA A 46 7.92 -1.31 10.27
CA ALA A 46 8.09 -1.82 11.64
C ALA A 46 8.51 -0.71 12.62
N ALA A 47 9.44 0.15 12.22
CA ALA A 47 9.87 1.29 13.02
C ALA A 47 8.72 2.27 13.31
N PHE A 48 7.81 2.49 12.35
CA PHE A 48 6.61 3.32 12.57
C PHE A 48 5.74 2.77 13.72
N PHE A 49 5.60 1.45 13.81
CA PHE A 49 4.84 0.78 14.86
C PHE A 49 5.68 0.47 16.11
N GLY A 50 6.94 0.92 16.19
CA GLY A 50 7.84 0.65 17.32
C GLY A 50 8.23 -0.83 17.46
N MET A 51 8.23 -1.58 16.36
CA MET A 51 8.48 -3.02 16.33
C MET A 51 9.87 -3.34 15.78
N ASP A 52 10.49 -4.39 16.31
CA ASP A 52 11.71 -4.96 15.72
C ASP A 52 11.38 -5.87 14.54
N VAL A 53 12.26 -5.90 13.54
CA VAL A 53 12.11 -6.77 12.37
C VAL A 53 12.81 -8.11 12.61
N ALA A 54 12.06 -9.19 12.57
CA ALA A 54 12.59 -10.53 12.55
C ALA A 54 13.13 -10.91 11.15
N PRO A 55 14.02 -11.91 11.06
CA PRO A 55 14.42 -12.46 9.76
C PRO A 55 13.21 -12.93 8.96
N PRO A 56 13.25 -12.84 7.61
CA PRO A 56 12.17 -13.33 6.76
C PRO A 56 11.82 -14.78 7.06
N LEU A 57 10.54 -15.06 7.25
CA LEU A 57 10.01 -16.40 7.48
C LEU A 57 8.98 -16.72 6.39
N PRO A 58 9.28 -17.62 5.44
CA PRO A 58 8.31 -18.07 4.46
C PRO A 58 7.13 -18.76 5.15
N MET A 59 5.92 -18.20 4.99
CA MET A 59 4.69 -18.78 5.54
C MET A 59 3.52 -18.38 4.66
N SER A 60 2.37 -19.06 4.78
CA SER A 60 1.12 -18.58 4.26
C SER A 60 0.46 -17.68 5.30
N LEU A 61 0.17 -16.45 4.95
CA LEU A 61 -0.57 -15.50 5.79
C LEU A 61 -2.02 -15.98 5.98
N ASP A 62 -2.62 -16.54 4.94
CA ASP A 62 -3.98 -17.06 4.99
C ASP A 62 -4.12 -18.17 6.06
N VAL A 63 -3.12 -19.03 6.18
CA VAL A 63 -3.07 -20.06 7.22
C VAL A 63 -2.68 -19.49 8.59
N ALA A 64 -1.65 -18.65 8.64
CA ALA A 64 -1.13 -18.12 9.90
C ALA A 64 -2.10 -17.17 10.60
N MET A 65 -2.96 -16.50 9.84
CA MET A 65 -3.92 -15.52 10.35
C MET A 65 -5.33 -16.07 10.53
N ALA A 66 -5.60 -17.34 10.16
CA ALA A 66 -6.94 -17.91 10.18
C ALA A 66 -7.60 -17.95 11.57
N ASP A 67 -6.82 -18.03 12.63
CA ASP A 67 -7.28 -18.15 14.02
C ASP A 67 -7.01 -16.91 14.90
N LYS A 68 -6.77 -15.74 14.29
CA LYS A 68 -6.37 -14.51 15.01
C LYS A 68 -7.52 -13.56 15.33
N GLU A 69 -8.77 -13.97 15.15
CA GLU A 69 -9.94 -13.13 15.45
C GLU A 69 -9.95 -12.66 16.91
N SER A 70 -9.67 -13.56 17.87
CA SER A 70 -9.62 -13.18 19.30
C SER A 70 -8.52 -12.16 19.61
N VAL A 71 -7.37 -12.25 18.93
CA VAL A 71 -6.28 -11.28 19.07
C VAL A 71 -6.71 -9.92 18.51
N TRP A 72 -7.43 -9.92 17.40
CA TRP A 72 -8.00 -8.69 16.86
C TRP A 72 -9.00 -8.03 17.80
N ASP A 73 -9.90 -8.82 18.39
CA ASP A 73 -10.88 -8.32 19.36
C ASP A 73 -10.20 -7.71 20.59
N GLU A 74 -9.15 -8.34 21.11
CA GLU A 74 -8.33 -7.80 22.20
C GLU A 74 -7.69 -6.46 21.82
N LEU A 75 -7.11 -6.34 20.61
CA LEU A 75 -6.54 -5.08 20.12
C LEU A 75 -7.59 -3.98 19.97
N VAL A 76 -8.78 -4.32 19.47
CA VAL A 76 -9.91 -3.37 19.36
C VAL A 76 -10.29 -2.81 20.71
N GLU A 77 -10.36 -3.65 21.75
CA GLU A 77 -10.70 -3.22 23.12
C GLU A 77 -9.57 -2.41 23.76
N GLU A 78 -8.33 -2.88 23.69
CA GLU A 78 -7.16 -2.24 24.30
C GLU A 78 -6.92 -0.84 23.73
N HIS A 79 -6.98 -0.71 22.42
CA HIS A 79 -6.70 0.56 21.72
C HIS A 79 -7.97 1.39 21.44
N GLN A 80 -9.16 0.92 21.85
CA GLN A 80 -10.45 1.58 21.59
C GLN A 80 -10.66 1.88 20.09
N LEU A 81 -10.40 0.88 19.26
CA LEU A 81 -10.52 1.01 17.81
C LEU A 81 -11.99 1.01 17.36
N ALA A 82 -12.23 1.50 16.15
CA ALA A 82 -13.49 1.30 15.48
C ALA A 82 -13.72 -0.20 15.24
N ARG A 83 -14.89 -0.72 15.67
CA ARG A 83 -15.20 -2.14 15.52
C ARG A 83 -15.32 -2.51 14.04
N THR A 84 -14.43 -3.38 13.61
CA THR A 84 -14.42 -3.95 12.26
C THR A 84 -14.38 -5.48 12.40
N PRO A 85 -15.25 -6.24 11.72
CA PRO A 85 -15.16 -7.70 11.72
C PRO A 85 -13.77 -8.16 11.26
N TYR A 86 -13.23 -9.20 11.88
CA TYR A 86 -11.90 -9.69 11.53
C TYR A 86 -11.77 -10.06 10.05
N SER A 87 -12.83 -10.60 9.45
CA SER A 87 -12.90 -10.90 8.01
C SER A 87 -12.68 -9.69 7.10
N ASP A 88 -12.93 -8.48 7.62
CA ASP A 88 -12.87 -7.25 6.85
C ASP A 88 -11.56 -6.46 7.11
N VAL A 89 -10.71 -6.95 8.05
CA VAL A 89 -9.44 -6.29 8.40
C VAL A 89 -8.43 -6.39 7.27
N SER A 90 -8.32 -7.56 6.64
CA SER A 90 -7.35 -7.79 5.57
C SER A 90 -7.75 -8.96 4.67
N SER A 91 -7.24 -8.94 3.45
CA SER A 91 -7.25 -10.08 2.53
C SER A 91 -5.91 -10.81 2.61
N TRP A 92 -5.78 -11.77 3.53
CA TRP A 92 -4.53 -12.48 3.79
C TRP A 92 -4.01 -13.22 2.56
N GLY A 93 -4.91 -13.88 1.80
CA GLY A 93 -4.55 -14.53 0.54
C GLY A 93 -4.02 -13.55 -0.52
N PHE A 94 -4.48 -12.30 -0.54
CA PHE A 94 -3.88 -11.26 -1.39
C PHE A 94 -2.48 -10.87 -0.90
N GLY A 95 -2.27 -10.84 0.42
CA GLY A 95 -0.93 -10.66 1.00
C GLY A 95 0.03 -11.77 0.57
N ASP A 96 -0.39 -13.03 0.65
CA ASP A 96 0.40 -14.18 0.16
C ASP A 96 0.76 -14.03 -1.32
N PHE A 97 -0.19 -13.59 -2.16
CA PHE A 97 0.05 -13.33 -3.57
C PHE A 97 1.10 -12.24 -3.79
N VAL A 98 0.98 -11.09 -3.13
CA VAL A 98 1.89 -9.95 -3.33
C VAL A 98 3.29 -10.23 -2.77
N PHE A 99 3.38 -10.80 -1.57
CA PHE A 99 4.67 -11.09 -0.92
C PHE A 99 5.35 -12.34 -1.49
N GLY A 100 4.61 -13.18 -2.20
CA GLY A 100 5.13 -14.37 -2.90
C GLY A 100 5.78 -14.09 -4.25
N TRP A 101 5.75 -12.84 -4.74
CA TRP A 101 6.38 -12.51 -6.03
C TRP A 101 7.90 -12.61 -5.98
N ASP A 102 8.44 -13.38 -6.90
CA ASP A 102 9.89 -13.60 -7.11
C ASP A 102 10.46 -12.82 -8.31
N TYR A 103 9.67 -11.89 -8.87
CA TYR A 103 10.02 -11.07 -10.02
C TYR A 103 9.86 -9.58 -9.72
N ASP A 104 10.53 -8.75 -10.54
CA ASP A 104 10.36 -7.31 -10.50
C ASP A 104 9.06 -6.92 -11.21
N PHE A 105 8.28 -6.02 -10.59
CA PHE A 105 7.02 -5.51 -11.13
C PHE A 105 7.05 -3.99 -11.14
N PHE A 106 7.10 -3.42 -12.35
CA PHE A 106 7.00 -1.97 -12.57
C PHE A 106 6.56 -1.66 -13.99
N ALA A 107 5.93 -0.52 -14.20
CA ALA A 107 5.46 -0.04 -15.49
C ALA A 107 6.18 1.25 -15.91
N ASP A 108 6.31 1.46 -17.21
CA ASP A 108 6.87 2.71 -17.74
C ASP A 108 5.85 3.86 -17.67
N GLY A 109 6.03 4.80 -16.74
CA GLY A 109 5.25 6.04 -16.62
C GLY A 109 5.73 7.18 -17.55
N SER A 110 6.71 6.97 -18.41
CA SER A 110 7.31 8.03 -19.23
C SER A 110 6.33 8.69 -20.19
N LYS A 111 5.31 7.96 -20.66
CA LYS A 111 4.29 8.51 -21.55
C LYS A 111 3.48 9.60 -20.85
N ALA A 112 3.02 9.38 -19.62
CA ALA A 112 2.29 10.38 -18.85
C ALA A 112 3.13 11.65 -18.65
N ARG A 113 4.42 11.50 -18.33
CA ARG A 113 5.34 12.64 -18.20
C ARG A 113 5.52 13.42 -19.49
N ARG A 114 5.64 12.75 -20.63
CA ARG A 114 5.73 13.42 -21.96
C ARG A 114 4.46 14.20 -22.31
N PHE A 115 3.31 13.79 -21.79
CA PHE A 115 2.03 14.47 -21.98
C PHE A 115 1.76 15.54 -20.91
N GLY A 116 2.73 15.82 -20.02
CA GLY A 116 2.67 16.91 -19.04
C GLY A 116 2.21 16.52 -17.65
N PHE A 117 2.02 15.21 -17.35
CA PHE A 117 1.74 14.77 -15.99
C PHE A 117 3.06 14.53 -15.24
N HIS A 118 3.50 15.49 -14.44
CA HIS A 118 4.78 15.47 -13.73
C HIS A 118 4.66 15.20 -12.23
N ARG A 119 3.48 14.85 -11.76
CA ARG A 119 3.26 14.51 -10.35
C ARG A 119 3.99 13.22 -9.98
N HIS A 120 4.48 13.17 -8.77
CA HIS A 120 5.05 11.97 -8.15
C HIS A 120 4.67 11.94 -6.68
N VAL A 121 4.75 10.77 -6.07
CA VAL A 121 4.54 10.52 -4.65
C VAL A 121 5.72 9.70 -4.14
N ASP A 122 6.31 10.09 -3.02
CA ASP A 122 7.26 9.27 -2.29
C ASP A 122 6.51 8.10 -1.63
N THR A 123 6.80 6.88 -2.05
CA THR A 123 6.06 5.69 -1.60
C THR A 123 6.26 5.41 -0.11
N GLU A 124 7.44 5.69 0.46
CA GLU A 124 7.68 5.55 1.90
C GLU A 124 6.82 6.54 2.68
N ALA A 125 6.88 7.82 2.34
CA ALA A 125 6.07 8.84 2.99
C ALA A 125 4.57 8.53 2.87
N MET A 126 4.11 8.08 1.70
CA MET A 126 2.73 7.65 1.47
C MET A 126 2.29 6.56 2.45
N PHE A 127 3.09 5.51 2.65
CA PHE A 127 2.75 4.44 3.60
C PHE A 127 2.63 4.98 5.02
N LEU A 128 3.61 5.77 5.47
CA LEU A 128 3.63 6.31 6.83
C LEU A 128 2.44 7.27 7.06
N ASP A 129 2.10 8.11 6.09
CA ASP A 129 0.94 9.01 6.14
C ASP A 129 -0.38 8.23 6.18
N ILE A 130 -0.51 7.15 5.40
CA ILE A 130 -1.68 6.28 5.44
C ILE A 130 -1.82 5.65 6.83
N PHE A 131 -0.76 5.09 7.40
CA PHE A 131 -0.81 4.49 8.74
C PHE A 131 -1.15 5.52 9.81
N ALA A 132 -0.51 6.70 9.78
CA ALA A 132 -0.82 7.78 10.71
C ALA A 132 -2.29 8.22 10.63
N ASN A 133 -2.84 8.31 9.42
CA ASN A 133 -4.26 8.63 9.21
C ASN A 133 -5.18 7.52 9.76
N LEU A 134 -4.84 6.24 9.53
CA LEU A 134 -5.60 5.12 10.03
C LEU A 134 -5.58 5.06 11.58
N GLN A 135 -4.42 5.33 12.21
CA GLN A 135 -4.31 5.45 13.67
C GLN A 135 -5.14 6.62 14.22
N ALA A 136 -5.07 7.81 13.58
CA ALA A 136 -5.85 8.97 13.98
C ALA A 136 -7.37 8.72 13.91
N ARG A 137 -7.79 7.87 12.99
CA ARG A 137 -9.19 7.43 12.82
C ARG A 137 -9.57 6.22 13.68
N LYS A 138 -8.64 5.72 14.49
CA LYS A 138 -8.87 4.52 15.32
C LYS A 138 -9.24 3.27 14.49
N ILE A 139 -8.67 3.12 13.30
CA ILE A 139 -8.88 1.93 12.45
C ILE A 139 -7.80 0.87 12.75
N ILE A 140 -6.59 1.31 13.07
CA ILE A 140 -5.47 0.46 13.50
C ILE A 140 -4.88 0.99 14.81
N PRO A 141 -4.14 0.16 15.56
CA PRO A 141 -3.45 0.54 16.80
C PRO A 141 -2.46 1.68 16.64
#